data_dc4c299f044a2acb27d8eaa58dc0cffc
#
_entry.id   dc4c299f044a2acb27d8eaa58dc0cffc
#
_cell.length_a   1.000
_cell.length_b   1.000
_cell.length_c   1.000
_cell.angle_alpha   90.00
_cell.angle_beta   90.00
_cell.angle_gamma   90.00
#
_symmetry.space_group_name_H-M   'P 1'
#
loop_
_entity.id
_entity.type
_entity.pdbx_description
1 polymer ?
#
loop_
_entity_poly.entity_id
_entity_poly.type
_entity_poly.pdbx_seq_one_letter_code
_entity_poly.pdbx_strand_id
1 'polypeptide(L)'
;MIDVIKSSKLYFFLDVVIWLIAHNLPIVIGLLIQTYFDGNNTIFIACCVCGLVLIRIVCILIGAKVDITAQHKWANFMYKKAYAALEQSEIEAKQGEFINALNEDVNEIVGTISYMIDTACNLIYGIIVIVILGHIDISLTAFVTLFPILAIGLNSLIKSVEKYSVQSKEYSNRFSEELLNLLNHSREIRVSRKEDDYSNSLDEIVNQQKCIGFKFSVFKGLFSTFSSAVTDCNLIVIIFWYMYFKTLSPGAYVLFITYSFDLSSLATYMSTLIVSLQSTKVYIQDFYKKIENKKRKRISRDDSILSKIEYNTINVLVGKNGSGKSMSLEYINTQLPDSVMLPENYHLMDVSKKENICLNQAVDYDNLFLEDILNEHVGNDNLSGGQQFRMVLMRTLLTDAKIILIDNNFMSVDSKLREKIFEYLKKSGKTIVFTDHLYRNEYKEFSVIEV
;
A
#
# COMPACT_ATOMS: atom_id res chain seq x y z
N MET A 1 5.27 -0.66 11.93
CA MET A 1 6.68 -0.89 11.55
C MET A 1 7.28 -2.15 12.19
N ILE A 2 7.25 -2.32 13.50
CA ILE A 2 7.86 -3.49 14.19
C ILE A 2 7.32 -4.83 13.65
N ASP A 3 6.02 -4.96 13.44
CA ASP A 3 5.42 -6.19 12.91
C ASP A 3 5.81 -6.46 11.46
N VAL A 4 6.01 -5.39 10.67
CA VAL A 4 6.51 -5.48 9.29
C VAL A 4 7.93 -6.04 9.29
N ILE A 5 8.82 -5.51 10.13
CA ILE A 5 10.20 -6.01 10.28
C ILE A 5 10.21 -7.47 10.75
N LYS A 6 9.35 -7.82 11.72
CA LYS A 6 9.24 -9.18 12.24
C LYS A 6 8.80 -10.21 11.21
N SER A 7 8.08 -9.79 10.17
CA SER A 7 7.63 -10.70 9.09
C SER A 7 8.78 -11.30 8.28
N SER A 8 9.97 -10.67 8.28
CA SER A 8 11.13 -11.06 7.47
C SER A 8 12.46 -10.83 8.19
N LYS A 9 12.59 -11.32 9.42
CA LYS A 9 13.75 -11.11 10.32
C LYS A 9 15.11 -11.43 9.68
N LEU A 10 15.18 -12.51 8.91
CA LEU A 10 16.44 -12.93 8.27
C LEU A 10 16.92 -11.88 7.26
N TYR A 11 16.01 -11.38 6.41
CA TYR A 11 16.38 -10.38 5.40
C TYR A 11 16.72 -9.04 6.05
N PHE A 12 16.00 -8.63 7.09
CA PHE A 12 16.35 -7.47 7.90
C PHE A 12 17.77 -7.58 8.49
N PHE A 13 18.11 -8.73 9.06
CA PHE A 13 19.44 -8.95 9.64
C PHE A 13 20.55 -8.94 8.57
N LEU A 14 20.33 -9.62 7.44
CA LEU A 14 21.28 -9.65 6.32
C LEU A 14 21.49 -8.24 5.76
N ASP A 15 20.45 -7.47 5.61
CA ASP A 15 20.49 -6.10 5.12
C ASP A 15 21.32 -5.21 6.04
N VAL A 16 21.06 -5.23 7.35
CA VAL A 16 21.84 -4.51 8.35
C VAL A 16 23.32 -4.90 8.29
N VAL A 17 23.65 -6.19 8.23
CA VAL A 17 25.05 -6.64 8.23
C VAL A 17 25.78 -6.18 6.99
N ILE A 18 25.17 -6.31 5.80
CA ILE A 18 25.83 -5.96 4.54
C ILE A 18 26.04 -4.44 4.46
N TRP A 19 25.02 -3.65 4.80
CA TRP A 19 25.14 -2.18 4.84
C TRP A 19 26.13 -1.71 5.90
N LEU A 20 26.19 -2.36 7.07
CA LEU A 20 27.19 -2.05 8.09
C LEU A 20 28.63 -2.25 7.55
N ILE A 21 28.88 -3.34 6.84
CA ILE A 21 30.18 -3.58 6.20
C ILE A 21 30.46 -2.53 5.11
N ALA A 22 29.51 -2.30 4.20
CA ALA A 22 29.66 -1.38 3.08
C ALA A 22 29.94 0.07 3.52
N HIS A 23 29.28 0.53 4.60
CA HIS A 23 29.45 1.88 5.15
C HIS A 23 30.72 2.01 6.01
N ASN A 24 31.23 0.97 6.61
CA ASN A 24 32.44 1.05 7.44
C ASN A 24 33.74 0.75 6.70
N LEU A 25 33.72 0.13 5.52
CA LEU A 25 34.92 -0.04 4.68
C LEU A 25 35.69 1.25 4.39
N PRO A 26 35.07 2.42 4.12
CA PRO A 26 35.76 3.69 3.94
C PRO A 26 36.68 4.09 5.09
N ILE A 27 36.42 3.63 6.35
CA ILE A 27 37.31 3.88 7.47
C ILE A 27 38.71 3.29 7.21
N VAL A 28 38.74 2.03 6.80
CA VAL A 28 40.01 1.35 6.51
C VAL A 28 40.69 1.98 5.30
N ILE A 29 39.92 2.30 4.26
CA ILE A 29 40.43 2.97 3.07
C ILE A 29 41.06 4.32 3.41
N GLY A 30 40.41 5.15 4.22
CA GLY A 30 40.91 6.44 4.64
C GLY A 30 42.19 6.35 5.44
N LEU A 31 42.30 5.41 6.37
CA LEU A 31 43.52 5.17 7.15
C LEU A 31 44.70 4.69 6.26
N LEU A 32 44.45 3.85 5.27
CA LEU A 32 45.47 3.44 4.30
C LEU A 32 45.92 4.63 3.40
N ILE A 33 45.00 5.50 3.00
CA ILE A 33 45.31 6.73 2.27
C ILE A 33 46.19 7.66 3.14
N GLN A 34 45.84 7.81 4.42
CA GLN A 34 46.66 8.58 5.35
C GLN A 34 48.12 8.06 5.39
N THR A 35 48.28 6.75 5.62
CA THR A 35 49.64 6.12 5.66
C THR A 35 50.42 6.30 4.36
N TYR A 36 49.75 6.28 3.21
CA TYR A 36 50.35 6.54 1.92
C TYR A 36 50.93 7.96 1.79
N PHE A 37 50.14 8.98 2.20
CA PHE A 37 50.54 10.38 2.14
C PHE A 37 51.61 10.75 3.21
N ASP A 38 51.69 10.01 4.31
CA ASP A 38 52.68 10.23 5.36
C ASP A 38 54.05 9.60 5.04
N GLY A 39 54.24 9.17 3.79
CA GLY A 39 55.59 8.77 3.26
C GLY A 39 55.79 7.29 3.06
N ASN A 40 54.82 6.45 3.42
CA ASN A 40 54.86 5.00 3.16
C ASN A 40 54.32 4.70 1.74
N ASN A 41 54.90 5.32 0.73
CA ASN A 41 54.48 5.24 -0.67
C ASN A 41 54.75 3.89 -1.31
N THR A 42 54.10 2.83 -0.85
CA THR A 42 54.26 1.51 -1.42
C THR A 42 53.13 1.21 -2.41
N ILE A 43 53.51 0.63 -3.56
CA ILE A 43 52.51 0.11 -4.53
C ILE A 43 51.54 -0.85 -3.85
N PHE A 44 52.03 -1.55 -2.83
CA PHE A 44 51.19 -2.48 -2.02
C PHE A 44 50.02 -1.78 -1.40
N ILE A 45 50.19 -0.60 -0.77
CA ILE A 45 49.08 0.17 -0.16
C ILE A 45 48.07 0.59 -1.24
N ALA A 46 48.53 1.08 -2.37
CA ALA A 46 47.64 1.41 -3.48
C ALA A 46 46.85 0.21 -4.00
N CYS A 47 47.46 -0.97 -4.12
CA CYS A 47 46.75 -2.18 -4.47
C CYS A 47 45.72 -2.60 -3.41
N CYS A 48 46.05 -2.46 -2.12
CA CYS A 48 45.09 -2.74 -1.03
C CYS A 48 43.87 -1.80 -1.08
N VAL A 49 44.08 -0.50 -1.30
CA VAL A 49 42.99 0.48 -1.46
C VAL A 49 42.07 0.11 -2.63
N CYS A 50 42.70 -0.21 -3.82
CA CYS A 50 41.90 -0.67 -4.98
C CYS A 50 41.11 -1.94 -4.68
N GLY A 51 41.72 -2.93 -3.99
CA GLY A 51 41.04 -4.15 -3.58
C GLY A 51 39.85 -3.89 -2.65
N LEU A 52 40.00 -3.02 -1.63
CA LEU A 52 38.95 -2.66 -0.71
C LEU A 52 37.82 -1.90 -1.40
N VAL A 53 38.14 -1.02 -2.36
CA VAL A 53 37.11 -0.33 -3.16
C VAL A 53 36.30 -1.33 -3.98
N LEU A 54 36.93 -2.33 -4.60
CA LEU A 54 36.25 -3.39 -5.35
C LEU A 54 35.33 -4.21 -4.41
N ILE A 55 35.83 -4.59 -3.23
CA ILE A 55 35.02 -5.30 -2.22
C ILE A 55 33.81 -4.44 -1.82
N ARG A 56 34.01 -3.14 -1.59
CA ARG A 56 32.92 -2.22 -1.27
C ARG A 56 31.84 -2.19 -2.35
N ILE A 57 32.25 -2.10 -3.62
CA ILE A 57 31.31 -2.12 -4.76
C ILE A 57 30.49 -3.41 -4.76
N VAL A 58 31.14 -4.55 -4.56
CA VAL A 58 30.45 -5.86 -4.48
C VAL A 58 29.47 -5.89 -3.31
N CYS A 59 29.88 -5.40 -2.13
CA CYS A 59 28.98 -5.29 -0.97
C CYS A 59 27.77 -4.40 -1.24
N ILE A 60 27.94 -3.26 -1.90
CA ILE A 60 26.83 -2.36 -2.29
C ILE A 60 25.86 -3.06 -3.26
N LEU A 61 26.37 -3.78 -4.26
CA LEU A 61 25.53 -4.50 -5.22
C LEU A 61 24.72 -5.64 -4.55
N ILE A 62 25.37 -6.39 -3.65
CA ILE A 62 24.68 -7.44 -2.89
C ILE A 62 23.69 -6.82 -1.92
N GLY A 63 24.06 -5.74 -1.21
CA GLY A 63 23.19 -5.00 -0.29
C GLY A 63 21.93 -4.49 -0.98
N ALA A 64 22.08 -3.85 -2.12
CA ALA A 64 20.93 -3.37 -2.91
C ALA A 64 19.97 -4.51 -3.30
N LYS A 65 20.49 -5.67 -3.68
CA LYS A 65 19.64 -6.84 -3.98
C LYS A 65 18.92 -7.37 -2.75
N VAL A 66 19.58 -7.41 -1.61
CA VAL A 66 19.00 -7.88 -0.34
C VAL A 66 17.95 -6.89 0.14
N ASP A 67 18.23 -5.60 0.09
CA ASP A 67 17.31 -4.51 0.47
C ASP A 67 16.02 -4.55 -0.37
N ILE A 68 16.13 -4.60 -1.70
CA ILE A 68 14.97 -4.72 -2.59
C ILE A 68 14.15 -5.98 -2.23
N THR A 69 14.82 -7.11 -1.96
CA THR A 69 14.15 -8.36 -1.59
C THR A 69 13.43 -8.23 -0.24
N ALA A 70 14.06 -7.55 0.72
CA ALA A 70 13.47 -7.25 2.02
C ALA A 70 12.23 -6.36 1.88
N GLN A 71 12.34 -5.27 1.10
CA GLN A 71 11.23 -4.35 0.80
C GLN A 71 10.03 -5.07 0.19
N HIS A 72 10.26 -5.94 -0.81
CA HIS A 72 9.19 -6.74 -1.40
C HIS A 72 8.50 -7.68 -0.40
N LYS A 73 9.25 -8.28 0.52
CA LYS A 73 8.66 -9.14 1.56
C LYS A 73 7.84 -8.35 2.58
N TRP A 74 8.31 -7.18 2.98
CA TRP A 74 7.59 -6.28 3.87
C TRP A 74 6.33 -5.74 3.21
N ALA A 75 6.42 -5.30 1.95
CA ALA A 75 5.26 -4.87 1.17
C ALA A 75 4.22 -5.98 1.04
N ASN A 76 4.65 -7.20 0.71
CA ASN A 76 3.76 -8.36 0.58
C ASN A 76 3.05 -8.71 1.89
N PHE A 77 3.72 -8.56 3.04
CA PHE A 77 3.08 -8.71 4.35
C PHE A 77 1.96 -7.67 4.56
N MET A 78 2.21 -6.41 4.19
CA MET A 78 1.21 -5.35 4.31
C MET A 78 0.05 -5.54 3.34
N TYR A 79 0.32 -5.96 2.10
CA TYR A 79 -0.72 -6.32 1.13
C TYR A 79 -1.61 -7.45 1.63
N LYS A 80 -1.02 -8.53 2.14
CA LYS A 80 -1.80 -9.64 2.73
C LYS A 80 -2.69 -9.17 3.88
N LYS A 81 -2.19 -8.27 4.72
CA LYS A 81 -2.97 -7.69 5.83
C LYS A 81 -4.13 -6.85 5.32
N ALA A 82 -3.91 -6.06 4.26
CA ALA A 82 -4.95 -5.27 3.63
C ALA A 82 -6.02 -6.15 2.96
N TYR A 83 -5.62 -7.20 2.23
CA TYR A 83 -6.55 -8.15 1.63
C TYR A 83 -7.37 -8.93 2.66
N ALA A 84 -6.74 -9.41 3.74
CA ALA A 84 -7.47 -10.07 4.83
C ALA A 84 -8.50 -9.15 5.50
N ALA A 85 -8.23 -7.84 5.55
CA ALA A 85 -9.20 -6.86 6.02
C ALA A 85 -10.36 -6.68 5.03
N LEU A 86 -10.10 -6.74 3.72
CA LEU A 86 -11.14 -6.73 2.68
C LEU A 86 -12.08 -7.92 2.78
N GLU A 87 -11.54 -9.14 3.02
CA GLU A 87 -12.36 -10.34 3.15
C GLU A 87 -13.30 -10.31 4.36
N GLN A 88 -12.90 -9.61 5.44
CA GLN A 88 -13.66 -9.56 6.69
C GLN A 88 -14.68 -8.41 6.77
N SER A 89 -14.66 -7.49 5.82
CA SER A 89 -15.50 -6.30 5.84
C SER A 89 -16.17 -6.09 4.49
N GLU A 90 -17.44 -5.72 4.51
CA GLU A 90 -18.02 -4.92 3.44
C GLU A 90 -17.34 -3.54 3.51
N ILE A 91 -16.18 -3.43 2.89
CA ILE A 91 -15.52 -2.13 2.79
C ILE A 91 -16.30 -1.33 1.75
N GLU A 92 -17.21 -0.48 2.20
CA GLU A 92 -17.55 0.76 1.50
C GLU A 92 -16.35 1.73 1.53
N ALA A 93 -15.14 1.19 1.42
CA ALA A 93 -13.97 2.03 1.29
C ALA A 93 -14.05 2.68 -0.09
N LYS A 94 -13.90 3.97 -0.11
CA LYS A 94 -13.71 4.69 -1.36
C LYS A 94 -12.58 4.02 -2.12
N GLN A 95 -12.87 3.47 -3.28
CA GLN A 95 -11.93 2.64 -4.07
C GLN A 95 -10.58 3.33 -4.27
N GLY A 96 -10.59 4.66 -4.52
CA GLY A 96 -9.37 5.45 -4.67
C GLY A 96 -8.51 5.53 -3.42
N GLU A 97 -9.11 5.67 -2.25
CA GLU A 97 -8.37 5.68 -0.98
C GLU A 97 -7.70 4.34 -0.71
N PHE A 98 -8.37 3.23 -1.06
CA PHE A 98 -7.82 1.89 -0.87
C PHE A 98 -6.67 1.60 -1.85
N ILE A 99 -6.81 2.00 -3.12
CA ILE A 99 -5.73 1.88 -4.11
C ILE A 99 -4.51 2.69 -3.68
N ASN A 100 -4.69 3.91 -3.18
CA ASN A 100 -3.60 4.72 -2.66
C ASN A 100 -2.95 4.09 -1.42
N ALA A 101 -3.75 3.47 -0.53
CA ALA A 101 -3.20 2.75 0.62
C ALA A 101 -2.29 1.60 0.19
N LEU A 102 -2.65 0.87 -0.86
CA LEU A 102 -1.82 -0.22 -1.37
C LEU A 102 -0.56 0.30 -2.10
N ASN A 103 -0.68 1.34 -2.91
CA ASN A 103 0.43 1.79 -3.73
C ASN A 103 1.37 2.76 -3.00
N GLU A 104 0.85 3.85 -2.47
CA GLU A 104 1.67 4.90 -1.88
C GLU A 104 2.04 4.62 -0.43
N ASP A 105 1.05 4.24 0.42
CA ASP A 105 1.29 4.09 1.85
C ASP A 105 2.24 2.95 2.15
N VAL A 106 2.07 1.82 1.47
CA VAL A 106 2.95 0.65 1.66
C VAL A 106 4.37 0.97 1.22
N ASN A 107 4.56 1.61 0.06
CA ASN A 107 5.88 1.95 -0.46
C ASN A 107 6.60 2.96 0.45
N GLU A 108 5.92 3.99 0.95
CA GLU A 108 6.50 4.98 1.86
C GLU A 108 6.89 4.36 3.21
N ILE A 109 6.04 3.49 3.77
CA ILE A 109 6.34 2.80 5.02
C ILE A 109 7.55 1.87 4.87
N VAL A 110 7.59 1.08 3.81
CA VAL A 110 8.66 0.13 3.54
C VAL A 110 9.96 0.85 3.20
N GLY A 111 9.92 1.88 2.36
CA GLY A 111 11.08 2.70 2.02
C GLY A 111 11.69 3.38 3.24
N THR A 112 10.87 3.85 4.17
CA THR A 112 11.36 4.43 5.42
C THR A 112 12.08 3.40 6.31
N ILE A 113 11.65 2.14 6.33
CA ILE A 113 12.35 1.07 7.07
C ILE A 113 13.76 0.88 6.52
N SER A 114 13.92 0.76 5.19
CA SER A 114 15.24 0.65 4.56
C SER A 114 16.11 1.86 4.85
N TYR A 115 15.52 3.06 4.77
CA TYR A 115 16.23 4.29 5.06
C TYR A 115 16.67 4.40 6.53
N MET A 116 15.90 3.84 7.48
CA MET A 116 16.30 3.73 8.89
C MET A 116 17.54 2.84 9.07
N ILE A 117 17.60 1.72 8.33
CA ILE A 117 18.75 0.78 8.38
C ILE A 117 20.00 1.50 7.87
N ASP A 118 19.89 2.12 6.69
CA ASP A 118 20.99 2.84 6.06
C ASP A 118 21.52 3.98 6.97
N THR A 119 20.63 4.79 7.53
CA THR A 119 20.99 5.87 8.46
C THR A 119 21.61 5.34 9.75
N ALA A 120 21.14 4.22 10.30
CA ALA A 120 21.70 3.62 11.49
C ALA A 120 23.14 3.12 11.25
N CYS A 121 23.40 2.50 10.09
CA CYS A 121 24.74 2.06 9.69
C CYS A 121 25.69 3.26 9.49
N ASN A 122 25.21 4.34 8.88
CA ASN A 122 25.97 5.57 8.73
C ASN A 122 26.24 6.27 10.08
N LEU A 123 25.34 6.20 11.05
CA LEU A 123 25.56 6.71 12.40
C LEU A 123 26.71 6.00 13.11
N ILE A 124 26.77 4.67 13.02
CA ILE A 124 27.88 3.87 13.57
C ILE A 124 29.20 4.30 12.94
N TYR A 125 29.21 4.42 11.60
CA TYR A 125 30.37 4.96 10.86
C TYR A 125 30.79 6.33 11.40
N GLY A 126 29.86 7.28 11.52
CA GLY A 126 30.16 8.64 11.98
C GLY A 126 30.75 8.69 13.40
N ILE A 127 30.23 7.84 14.32
CA ILE A 127 30.78 7.76 15.68
C ILE A 127 32.24 7.27 15.65
N ILE A 128 32.53 6.23 14.87
CA ILE A 128 33.90 5.70 14.74
C ILE A 128 34.84 6.75 14.14
N VAL A 129 34.39 7.45 13.10
CA VAL A 129 35.16 8.54 12.47
C VAL A 129 35.46 9.66 13.44
N ILE A 130 34.49 10.12 14.23
CA ILE A 130 34.70 11.17 15.24
C ILE A 130 35.73 10.74 16.27
N VAL A 131 35.71 9.50 16.70
CA VAL A 131 36.71 8.96 17.65
C VAL A 131 38.12 8.96 17.02
N ILE A 132 38.25 8.51 15.77
CA ILE A 132 39.53 8.47 15.06
C ILE A 132 40.09 9.90 14.88
N LEU A 133 39.27 10.83 14.36
CA LEU A 133 39.69 12.21 14.17
C LEU A 133 40.03 12.91 15.51
N GLY A 134 39.28 12.62 16.57
CA GLY A 134 39.51 13.16 17.91
C GLY A 134 40.83 12.72 18.52
N HIS A 135 41.33 11.53 18.17
CA HIS A 135 42.68 11.08 18.56
C HIS A 135 43.81 11.81 17.82
N ILE A 136 43.53 12.31 16.62
CA ILE A 136 44.52 13.06 15.81
C ILE A 136 44.57 14.51 16.25
N ASP A 137 43.44 15.21 16.25
CA ASP A 137 43.31 16.60 16.72
C ASP A 137 41.89 16.86 17.22
N ILE A 138 41.75 17.01 18.53
CA ILE A 138 40.45 17.18 19.19
C ILE A 138 39.81 18.54 18.84
N SER A 139 40.65 19.57 18.66
CA SER A 139 40.17 20.94 18.35
C SER A 139 39.59 21.03 16.95
N LEU A 140 40.32 20.53 15.95
CA LEU A 140 39.82 20.47 14.58
C LEU A 140 38.58 19.57 14.45
N THR A 141 38.58 18.44 15.12
CA THR A 141 37.43 17.52 15.15
C THR A 141 36.18 18.21 15.71
N ALA A 142 36.32 18.97 16.80
CA ALA A 142 35.21 19.72 17.38
C ALA A 142 34.61 20.72 16.38
N PHE A 143 35.44 21.43 15.63
CA PHE A 143 34.96 22.34 14.57
C PHE A 143 34.26 21.59 13.44
N VAL A 144 34.85 20.53 12.92
CA VAL A 144 34.32 19.77 11.79
C VAL A 144 32.98 19.09 12.15
N THR A 145 32.78 18.68 13.42
CA THR A 145 31.53 18.06 13.88
C THR A 145 30.44 19.06 14.26
N LEU A 146 30.82 20.30 14.62
CA LEU A 146 29.87 21.33 15.03
C LEU A 146 28.83 21.64 13.94
N PHE A 147 29.25 21.81 12.68
CA PHE A 147 28.37 22.17 11.59
C PHE A 147 27.32 21.09 11.25
N PRO A 148 27.69 19.80 11.12
CA PRO A 148 26.71 18.72 10.94
C PRO A 148 25.69 18.66 12.09
N ILE A 149 26.12 18.82 13.34
CA ILE A 149 25.23 18.83 14.50
C ILE A 149 24.24 20.01 14.46
N LEU A 150 24.74 21.21 14.14
CA LEU A 150 23.89 22.39 13.97
C LEU A 150 22.89 22.20 12.83
N ALA A 151 23.29 21.59 11.71
CA ALA A 151 22.41 21.30 10.60
C ALA A 151 21.26 20.35 11.01
N ILE A 152 21.57 19.28 11.72
CA ILE A 152 20.55 18.34 12.25
C ILE A 152 19.60 19.07 13.22
N GLY A 153 20.15 19.90 14.12
CA GLY A 153 19.37 20.65 15.10
C GLY A 153 18.39 21.62 14.44
N LEU A 154 18.83 22.40 13.49
CA LEU A 154 17.99 23.33 12.75
C LEU A 154 16.91 22.63 11.93
N ASN A 155 17.25 21.50 11.31
CA ASN A 155 16.31 20.71 10.54
C ASN A 155 15.20 20.08 11.41
N SER A 156 15.50 19.70 12.64
CA SER A 156 14.51 19.13 13.57
C SER A 156 13.45 20.13 14.04
N LEU A 157 13.74 21.45 13.95
CA LEU A 157 12.83 22.51 14.39
C LEU A 157 11.69 22.80 13.37
N ILE A 158 11.75 22.26 12.14
CA ILE A 158 10.77 22.60 11.10
C ILE A 158 9.54 21.69 11.18
N LYS A 159 8.54 22.08 11.97
CA LYS A 159 7.21 21.42 12.07
C LYS A 159 6.36 21.52 10.79
N SER A 160 6.77 22.36 9.81
CA SER A 160 5.99 22.60 8.60
C SER A 160 5.93 21.38 7.66
N VAL A 161 6.90 20.48 7.73
CA VAL A 161 6.99 19.30 6.85
C VAL A 161 5.81 18.33 7.10
N GLU A 162 5.49 18.07 8.37
CA GLU A 162 4.34 17.21 8.72
C GLU A 162 3.04 17.78 8.16
N LYS A 163 2.81 19.07 8.31
CA LYS A 163 1.62 19.76 7.79
C LYS A 163 1.47 19.61 6.27
N TYR A 164 2.54 19.86 5.52
CA TYR A 164 2.49 19.76 4.06
C TYR A 164 2.41 18.32 3.58
N SER A 165 3.00 17.37 4.29
CA SER A 165 2.86 15.94 4.02
C SER A 165 1.41 15.48 4.16
N VAL A 166 0.73 15.86 5.26
CA VAL A 166 -0.69 15.55 5.47
C VAL A 166 -1.56 16.15 4.37
N GLN A 167 -1.35 17.43 4.04
CA GLN A 167 -2.12 18.10 2.99
C GLN A 167 -1.88 17.48 1.62
N SER A 168 -0.63 17.19 1.27
CA SER A 168 -0.28 16.54 0.00
C SER A 168 -1.01 15.20 -0.16
N LYS A 169 -1.05 14.41 0.92
CA LYS A 169 -1.75 13.13 0.92
C LYS A 169 -3.26 13.28 0.80
N GLU A 170 -3.86 14.24 1.48
CA GLU A 170 -5.29 14.51 1.38
C GLU A 170 -5.70 14.83 -0.08
N TYR A 171 -4.91 15.66 -0.76
CA TYR A 171 -5.18 15.98 -2.16
C TYR A 171 -4.90 14.80 -3.11
N SER A 172 -3.90 13.96 -2.84
CA SER A 172 -3.66 12.73 -3.61
C SER A 172 -4.85 11.77 -3.50
N ASN A 173 -5.38 11.60 -2.30
CA ASN A 173 -6.58 10.77 -2.07
C ASN A 173 -7.80 11.33 -2.82
N ARG A 174 -8.06 12.64 -2.73
CA ARG A 174 -9.16 13.32 -3.43
C ARG A 174 -9.03 13.18 -4.96
N PHE A 175 -7.83 13.35 -5.49
CA PHE A 175 -7.58 13.18 -6.92
C PHE A 175 -7.90 11.76 -7.38
N SER A 176 -7.42 10.74 -6.66
CA SER A 176 -7.70 9.34 -7.01
C SER A 176 -9.18 8.99 -6.92
N GLU A 177 -9.89 9.54 -5.94
CA GLU A 177 -11.33 9.37 -5.80
C GLU A 177 -12.09 10.00 -6.96
N GLU A 178 -11.78 11.26 -7.30
CA GLU A 178 -12.47 11.96 -8.39
C GLU A 178 -12.18 11.33 -9.74
N LEU A 179 -10.93 10.88 -9.97
CA LEU A 179 -10.55 10.16 -11.18
C LEU A 179 -11.34 8.85 -11.33
N LEU A 180 -11.51 8.08 -10.26
CA LEU A 180 -12.30 6.86 -10.27
C LEU A 180 -13.79 7.14 -10.50
N ASN A 181 -14.34 8.19 -9.90
CA ASN A 181 -15.70 8.62 -10.14
C ASN A 181 -15.92 8.95 -11.63
N LEU A 182 -14.97 9.69 -12.22
CA LEU A 182 -15.03 10.04 -13.63
C LEU A 182 -14.95 8.82 -14.54
N LEU A 183 -14.08 7.85 -14.22
CA LEU A 183 -13.96 6.61 -15.00
C LEU A 183 -15.24 5.75 -14.89
N ASN A 184 -15.74 5.57 -13.67
CA ASN A 184 -16.92 4.74 -13.41
C ASN A 184 -18.21 5.33 -14.01
N HIS A 185 -18.33 6.66 -14.04
CA HIS A 185 -19.52 7.37 -14.54
C HIS A 185 -19.29 8.10 -15.87
N SER A 186 -18.27 7.69 -16.62
CA SER A 186 -17.90 8.35 -17.89
C SER A 186 -19.02 8.37 -18.94
N ARG A 187 -19.90 7.35 -18.93
CA ARG A 187 -21.04 7.25 -19.83
C ARG A 187 -22.15 8.23 -19.41
N GLU A 188 -22.47 8.31 -18.13
CA GLU A 188 -23.47 9.19 -17.55
C GLU A 188 -23.07 10.66 -17.73
N ILE A 189 -21.79 10.97 -17.56
CA ILE A 189 -21.23 12.31 -17.76
C ILE A 189 -21.40 12.74 -19.22
N ARG A 190 -21.09 11.85 -20.18
CA ARG A 190 -21.30 12.13 -21.62
C ARG A 190 -22.77 12.31 -21.97
N VAL A 191 -23.65 11.49 -21.45
CA VAL A 191 -25.10 11.62 -21.70
C VAL A 191 -25.63 12.93 -21.17
N SER A 192 -25.14 13.41 -20.03
CA SER A 192 -25.53 14.69 -19.42
C SER A 192 -24.81 15.90 -20.00
N ARG A 193 -23.86 15.72 -20.93
CA ARG A 193 -23.04 16.77 -21.58
C ARG A 193 -22.33 17.67 -20.56
N LYS A 194 -21.76 17.06 -19.51
CA LYS A 194 -21.09 17.76 -18.40
C LYS A 194 -19.58 17.47 -18.35
N GLU A 195 -18.97 17.09 -19.48
CA GLU A 195 -17.55 16.76 -19.54
C GLU A 195 -16.67 17.93 -19.10
N ASP A 196 -17.03 19.16 -19.52
CA ASP A 196 -16.26 20.37 -19.18
C ASP A 196 -16.35 20.69 -17.68
N ASP A 197 -17.51 20.51 -17.04
CA ASP A 197 -17.70 20.75 -15.61
C ASP A 197 -16.81 19.81 -14.78
N TYR A 198 -16.78 18.53 -15.14
CA TYR A 198 -15.96 17.51 -14.46
C TYR A 198 -14.47 17.70 -14.73
N SER A 199 -14.08 18.07 -15.97
CA SER A 199 -12.70 18.39 -16.32
C SER A 199 -12.19 19.57 -15.49
N ASN A 200 -12.98 20.64 -15.35
CA ASN A 200 -12.64 21.82 -14.56
C ASN A 200 -12.49 21.47 -13.07
N SER A 201 -13.36 20.61 -12.52
CA SER A 201 -13.27 20.13 -11.14
C SER A 201 -11.95 19.35 -10.91
N LEU A 202 -11.59 18.48 -11.84
CA LEU A 202 -10.34 17.73 -11.77
C LEU A 202 -9.12 18.66 -11.86
N ASP A 203 -9.14 19.62 -12.77
CA ASP A 203 -8.08 20.61 -12.93
C ASP A 203 -7.87 21.46 -11.66
N GLU A 204 -8.94 21.79 -10.95
CA GLU A 204 -8.84 22.52 -9.68
C GLU A 204 -8.11 21.67 -8.63
N ILE A 205 -8.46 20.37 -8.48
CA ILE A 205 -7.80 19.43 -7.56
C ILE A 205 -6.32 19.27 -7.92
N VAL A 206 -5.99 19.10 -9.21
CA VAL A 206 -4.61 18.98 -9.72
C VAL A 206 -3.82 20.24 -9.41
N ASN A 207 -4.38 21.42 -9.61
CA ASN A 207 -3.71 22.67 -9.32
C ASN A 207 -3.45 22.86 -7.82
N GLN A 208 -4.37 22.48 -6.98
CA GLN A 208 -4.20 22.50 -5.52
C GLN A 208 -3.12 21.51 -5.08
N GLN A 209 -3.14 20.27 -5.59
CA GLN A 209 -2.11 19.25 -5.35
C GLN A 209 -0.73 19.73 -5.78
N LYS A 210 -0.62 20.34 -6.99
CA LYS A 210 0.61 20.93 -7.51
C LYS A 210 1.16 22.03 -6.61
N CYS A 211 0.31 22.94 -6.13
CA CYS A 211 0.72 24.03 -5.26
C CYS A 211 1.29 23.53 -3.92
N ILE A 212 0.63 22.54 -3.31
CA ILE A 212 1.06 21.95 -2.03
C ILE A 212 2.30 21.07 -2.23
N GLY A 213 2.32 20.24 -3.27
CA GLY A 213 3.48 19.43 -3.64
C GLY A 213 4.71 20.29 -3.93
N PHE A 214 4.55 21.44 -4.58
CA PHE A 214 5.62 22.39 -4.79
C PHE A 214 6.16 22.95 -3.47
N LYS A 215 5.29 23.40 -2.56
CA LYS A 215 5.71 23.86 -1.22
C LYS A 215 6.46 22.79 -0.45
N PHE A 216 5.95 21.55 -0.44
CA PHE A 216 6.60 20.41 0.19
C PHE A 216 7.99 20.14 -0.41
N SER A 217 8.10 20.14 -1.75
CA SER A 217 9.36 19.94 -2.46
C SER A 217 10.38 21.05 -2.21
N VAL A 218 9.93 22.31 -2.14
CA VAL A 218 10.78 23.46 -1.80
C VAL A 218 11.35 23.32 -0.39
N PHE A 219 10.51 22.97 0.60
CA PHE A 219 11.00 22.74 1.96
C PHE A 219 12.02 21.59 2.00
N LYS A 220 11.71 20.45 1.36
CA LYS A 220 12.63 19.32 1.25
C LYS A 220 13.94 19.70 0.56
N GLY A 221 13.88 20.53 -0.49
CA GLY A 221 15.04 21.04 -1.21
C GLY A 221 15.91 21.98 -0.36
N LEU A 222 15.29 22.87 0.42
CA LEU A 222 16.02 23.77 1.34
C LEU A 222 16.83 22.96 2.37
N PHE A 223 16.30 21.86 2.90
CA PHE A 223 17.02 20.97 3.80
C PHE A 223 18.28 20.39 3.13
N SER A 224 18.10 19.83 1.92
CA SER A 224 19.22 19.25 1.17
C SER A 224 20.31 20.29 0.86
N THR A 225 19.91 21.49 0.42
CA THR A 225 20.84 22.57 0.10
C THR A 225 21.59 23.06 1.35
N PHE A 226 20.89 23.17 2.49
CA PHE A 226 21.55 23.58 3.73
C PHE A 226 22.59 22.55 4.20
N SER A 227 22.25 21.25 4.09
CA SER A 227 23.21 20.17 4.42
C SER A 227 24.44 20.18 3.49
N SER A 228 24.28 20.52 2.21
CA SER A 228 25.41 20.68 1.28
C SER A 228 26.30 21.87 1.66
N ALA A 229 25.72 23.02 2.06
CA ALA A 229 26.46 24.16 2.52
C ALA A 229 27.32 23.85 3.76
N VAL A 230 26.89 22.94 4.63
CA VAL A 230 27.70 22.48 5.75
C VAL A 230 29.00 21.82 5.30
N THR A 231 28.94 21.02 4.21
CA THR A 231 30.12 20.37 3.64
C THR A 231 31.15 21.41 3.17
N ASP A 232 30.69 22.46 2.49
CA ASP A 232 31.56 23.55 2.03
C ASP A 232 32.19 24.34 3.20
N CYS A 233 31.42 24.60 4.25
CA CYS A 233 31.93 25.21 5.47
C CYS A 233 33.01 24.35 6.14
N ASN A 234 32.81 23.03 6.25
CA ASN A 234 33.81 22.14 6.81
C ASN A 234 35.12 22.15 6.02
N LEU A 235 35.03 22.11 4.70
CA LEU A 235 36.22 22.20 3.84
C LEU A 235 37.00 23.49 4.07
N ILE A 236 36.31 24.63 4.12
CA ILE A 236 36.91 25.92 4.38
C ILE A 236 37.65 25.95 5.72
N VAL A 237 37.02 25.41 6.79
CA VAL A 237 37.63 25.34 8.12
C VAL A 237 38.91 24.49 8.10
N ILE A 238 38.93 23.34 7.43
CA ILE A 238 40.10 22.47 7.33
C ILE A 238 41.24 23.16 6.58
N ILE A 239 40.94 23.88 5.47
CA ILE A 239 41.92 24.62 4.69
C ILE A 239 42.53 25.74 5.52
N PHE A 240 41.70 26.55 6.21
CA PHE A 240 42.20 27.60 7.11
C PHE A 240 43.06 27.05 8.24
N TRP A 241 42.65 25.91 8.84
CA TRP A 241 43.43 25.23 9.88
C TRP A 241 44.81 24.81 9.35
N TYR A 242 44.86 24.22 8.16
CA TYR A 242 46.12 23.87 7.50
C TYR A 242 47.03 25.06 7.28
N MET A 243 46.48 26.18 6.80
CA MET A 243 47.27 27.39 6.53
C MET A 243 47.86 28.04 7.80
N TYR A 244 47.07 28.04 8.89
CA TYR A 244 47.43 28.77 10.11
C TYR A 244 48.26 27.93 11.09
N PHE A 245 47.90 26.69 11.32
CA PHE A 245 48.48 25.91 12.43
C PHE A 245 49.57 24.93 11.97
N LYS A 246 49.51 24.36 10.76
CA LYS A 246 50.49 23.43 10.20
C LYS A 246 50.94 22.30 11.18
N THR A 247 50.05 21.87 12.07
CA THR A 247 50.37 20.97 13.20
C THR A 247 50.24 19.48 12.83
N LEU A 248 49.59 19.16 11.72
CA LEU A 248 49.28 17.82 11.32
C LEU A 248 50.11 17.37 10.11
N SER A 249 50.26 16.04 9.97
CA SER A 249 50.89 15.46 8.78
C SER A 249 50.04 15.65 7.53
N PRO A 250 50.60 15.61 6.33
CA PRO A 250 49.84 15.69 5.09
C PRO A 250 48.75 14.63 4.97
N GLY A 251 49.04 13.43 5.40
CA GLY A 251 48.07 12.31 5.42
C GLY A 251 46.91 12.55 6.39
N ALA A 252 47.19 13.16 7.54
CA ALA A 252 46.14 13.54 8.49
C ALA A 252 45.18 14.58 7.92
N TYR A 253 45.67 15.60 7.19
CA TYR A 253 44.78 16.54 6.52
C TYR A 253 43.92 15.90 5.44
N VAL A 254 44.46 15.00 4.63
CA VAL A 254 43.69 14.23 3.64
C VAL A 254 42.60 13.43 4.31
N LEU A 255 42.91 12.80 5.47
CA LEU A 255 41.94 12.07 6.24
C LEU A 255 40.81 12.96 6.77
N PHE A 256 41.14 14.13 7.33
CA PHE A 256 40.15 15.12 7.78
C PHE A 256 39.24 15.60 6.64
N ILE A 257 39.80 15.86 5.46
CA ILE A 257 38.99 16.22 4.28
C ILE A 257 38.06 15.09 3.89
N THR A 258 38.56 13.87 3.75
CA THR A 258 37.76 12.73 3.34
C THR A 258 36.61 12.46 4.31
N TYR A 259 36.93 12.39 5.59
CA TYR A 259 35.92 12.09 6.61
C TYR A 259 34.95 13.27 6.88
N SER A 260 35.33 14.51 6.61
CA SER A 260 34.42 15.65 6.70
C SER A 260 33.30 15.59 5.67
N PHE A 261 33.58 15.10 4.47
CA PHE A 261 32.55 14.84 3.46
C PHE A 261 31.55 13.78 3.95
N ASP A 262 32.06 12.71 4.54
CA ASP A 262 31.20 11.63 5.05
C ASP A 262 30.38 12.07 6.26
N LEU A 263 30.95 12.87 7.18
CA LEU A 263 30.22 13.45 8.32
C LEU A 263 29.14 14.44 7.88
N SER A 264 29.40 15.20 6.83
CA SER A 264 28.41 16.13 6.25
C SER A 264 27.27 15.36 5.56
N SER A 265 27.58 14.24 4.89
CA SER A 265 26.55 13.35 4.32
C SER A 265 25.69 12.74 5.39
N LEU A 266 26.26 12.36 6.56
CA LEU A 266 25.52 11.90 7.72
C LEU A 266 24.45 12.90 8.19
N ALA A 267 24.77 14.20 8.21
CA ALA A 267 23.80 15.24 8.55
C ALA A 267 22.62 15.26 7.58
N THR A 268 22.88 15.02 6.29
CA THR A 268 21.83 14.90 5.26
C THR A 268 20.96 13.66 5.51
N TYR A 269 21.58 12.51 5.76
CA TYR A 269 20.85 11.28 6.09
C TYR A 269 19.95 11.44 7.32
N MET A 270 20.49 12.00 8.39
CA MET A 270 19.71 12.24 9.62
C MET A 270 18.55 13.21 9.39
N SER A 271 18.80 14.30 8.66
CA SER A 271 17.75 15.27 8.34
C SER A 271 16.64 14.67 7.49
N THR A 272 16.99 13.90 6.47
CA THR A 272 16.03 13.18 5.62
C THR A 272 15.28 12.13 6.42
N LEU A 273 15.93 11.39 7.33
CA LEU A 273 15.27 10.42 8.19
C LEU A 273 14.21 11.08 9.08
N ILE A 274 14.52 12.23 9.69
CA ILE A 274 13.55 12.97 10.52
C ILE A 274 12.31 13.32 9.71
N VAL A 275 12.50 13.85 8.49
CA VAL A 275 11.41 14.17 7.56
C VAL A 275 10.61 12.93 7.17
N SER A 276 11.30 11.84 6.82
CA SER A 276 10.65 10.57 6.43
C SER A 276 9.87 9.95 7.59
N LEU A 277 10.38 9.99 8.82
CA LEU A 277 9.65 9.48 9.98
C LEU A 277 8.39 10.29 10.30
N GLN A 278 8.43 11.62 10.12
CA GLN A 278 7.26 12.47 10.30
C GLN A 278 6.19 12.17 9.24
N SER A 279 6.57 12.06 7.98
CA SER A 279 5.64 11.70 6.91
C SER A 279 5.11 10.28 7.07
N THR A 280 5.96 9.30 7.34
CA THR A 280 5.57 7.89 7.48
C THR A 280 4.60 7.65 8.63
N LYS A 281 4.66 8.43 9.71
CA LYS A 281 3.67 8.40 10.78
C LYS A 281 2.25 8.64 10.24
N VAL A 282 2.11 9.61 9.34
CA VAL A 282 0.83 9.93 8.69
C VAL A 282 0.38 8.77 7.79
N TYR A 283 1.30 8.22 6.98
CA TYR A 283 1.01 7.09 6.11
C TYR A 283 0.58 5.83 6.89
N ILE A 284 1.25 5.54 8.02
CA ILE A 284 0.85 4.43 8.89
C ILE A 284 -0.55 4.64 9.47
N GLN A 285 -0.84 5.84 10.00
CA GLN A 285 -2.15 6.14 10.57
C GLN A 285 -3.25 6.03 9.52
N ASP A 286 -3.00 6.53 8.32
CA ASP A 286 -3.95 6.50 7.22
C ASP A 286 -4.19 5.08 6.70
N PHE A 287 -3.13 4.29 6.50
CA PHE A 287 -3.20 2.88 6.12
C PHE A 287 -4.06 2.08 7.11
N TYR A 288 -3.78 2.18 8.41
CA TYR A 288 -4.56 1.44 9.40
C TYR A 288 -6.00 1.93 9.51
N LYS A 289 -6.25 3.25 9.41
CA LYS A 289 -7.60 3.82 9.38
C LYS A 289 -8.43 3.30 8.21
N LYS A 290 -7.81 3.11 7.05
CA LYS A 290 -8.47 2.57 5.84
C LYS A 290 -8.75 1.07 5.96
N ILE A 291 -7.87 0.34 6.67
CA ILE A 291 -7.99 -1.11 6.87
C ILE A 291 -8.81 -1.45 8.12
N GLU A 292 -8.80 -0.58 9.15
CA GLU A 292 -9.62 -0.79 10.36
C GLU A 292 -11.09 -0.75 9.99
N ASN A 293 -11.69 -1.93 10.06
CA ASN A 293 -13.08 -2.17 9.83
C ASN A 293 -13.97 -1.23 10.65
N LYS A 294 -14.78 -0.44 9.98
CA LYS A 294 -16.07 -0.12 10.55
C LYS A 294 -16.81 -1.46 10.69
N LYS A 295 -16.82 -2.01 11.90
CA LYS A 295 -17.66 -3.17 12.24
C LYS A 295 -18.99 -2.97 11.55
N ARG A 296 -19.46 -4.00 10.80
CA ARG A 296 -20.82 -4.03 10.26
C ARG A 296 -21.74 -3.35 11.27
N LYS A 297 -22.45 -2.31 10.88
CA LYS A 297 -23.54 -1.78 11.69
C LYS A 297 -24.41 -2.99 12.02
N ARG A 298 -24.51 -3.36 13.28
CA ARG A 298 -25.45 -4.39 13.69
C ARG A 298 -26.83 -3.90 13.25
N ILE A 299 -27.33 -4.49 12.18
CA ILE A 299 -28.69 -4.25 11.73
C ILE A 299 -29.54 -4.91 12.81
N SER A 300 -30.10 -4.10 13.70
CA SER A 300 -31.06 -4.60 14.67
C SER A 300 -32.39 -4.76 13.95
N ARG A 301 -32.82 -5.97 13.74
CA ARG A 301 -34.14 -6.31 13.25
C ARG A 301 -34.77 -7.35 14.15
N ASP A 302 -36.09 -7.48 13.99
CA ASP A 302 -36.90 -8.48 14.71
C ASP A 302 -36.43 -9.89 14.33
N ASP A 303 -35.98 -10.68 15.29
CA ASP A 303 -35.56 -12.08 15.13
C ASP A 303 -36.68 -12.99 14.58
N SER A 304 -37.91 -12.48 14.53
CA SER A 304 -39.08 -13.20 13.98
C SER A 304 -38.90 -13.60 12.51
N ILE A 305 -38.03 -12.94 11.75
CA ILE A 305 -37.80 -13.28 10.35
C ILE A 305 -37.03 -14.57 10.20
N LEU A 306 -36.07 -14.85 11.11
CA LEU A 306 -35.28 -16.08 11.10
C LEU A 306 -36.17 -17.32 11.40
N SER A 307 -37.15 -17.16 12.26
CA SER A 307 -38.08 -18.27 12.65
C SER A 307 -39.06 -18.62 11.53
N LYS A 308 -39.24 -17.73 10.52
CA LYS A 308 -40.15 -17.98 9.38
C LYS A 308 -39.46 -18.65 8.19
N ILE A 309 -38.12 -18.81 8.23
CA ILE A 309 -37.37 -19.44 7.13
C ILE A 309 -37.54 -20.93 7.22
N GLU A 310 -38.08 -21.52 6.17
CA GLU A 310 -38.15 -22.99 6.00
C GLU A 310 -36.87 -23.50 5.33
N TYR A 311 -36.21 -24.46 5.96
CA TYR A 311 -34.93 -25.00 5.47
C TYR A 311 -35.18 -26.03 4.35
N ASN A 312 -34.17 -26.15 3.45
CA ASN A 312 -34.19 -27.06 2.28
C ASN A 312 -35.34 -26.81 1.31
N THR A 313 -35.83 -25.60 1.26
CA THR A 313 -36.89 -25.13 0.35
C THR A 313 -36.62 -23.71 -0.14
N ILE A 314 -37.48 -23.23 -1.02
CA ILE A 314 -37.43 -21.88 -1.55
C ILE A 314 -38.36 -20.98 -0.72
N ASN A 315 -37.79 -19.93 -0.14
CA ASN A 315 -38.50 -18.89 0.60
C ASN A 315 -38.52 -17.61 -0.22
N VAL A 316 -39.61 -16.88 -0.25
CA VAL A 316 -39.72 -15.60 -0.92
C VAL A 316 -40.12 -14.50 0.08
N LEU A 317 -39.31 -13.44 0.14
CA LEU A 317 -39.58 -12.24 0.91
C LEU A 317 -40.36 -11.25 0.02
N VAL A 318 -41.61 -11.06 0.32
CA VAL A 318 -42.52 -10.18 -0.47
C VAL A 318 -42.84 -8.92 0.34
N GLY A 319 -42.81 -7.76 -0.34
CA GLY A 319 -43.17 -6.49 0.29
C GLY A 319 -42.98 -5.31 -0.66
N LYS A 320 -43.56 -4.16 -0.34
CA LYS A 320 -43.46 -2.93 -1.13
C LYS A 320 -42.01 -2.44 -1.24
N ASN A 321 -41.74 -1.60 -2.23
CA ASN A 321 -40.44 -0.93 -2.31
C ASN A 321 -40.18 -0.11 -1.03
N GLY A 322 -38.98 -0.25 -0.46
CA GLY A 322 -38.63 0.42 0.79
C GLY A 322 -39.10 -0.30 2.08
N SER A 323 -39.76 -1.48 2.01
CA SER A 323 -40.14 -2.23 3.21
C SER A 323 -38.95 -2.85 3.97
N GLY A 324 -37.75 -2.80 3.36
CA GLY A 324 -36.50 -3.29 3.95
C GLY A 324 -36.16 -4.74 3.66
N LYS A 325 -36.61 -5.31 2.55
CA LYS A 325 -36.30 -6.67 2.11
C LYS A 325 -34.80 -6.95 1.99
N SER A 326 -34.05 -6.06 1.33
CA SER A 326 -32.58 -6.18 1.21
C SER A 326 -31.88 -6.14 2.57
N MET A 327 -32.32 -5.25 3.48
CA MET A 327 -31.84 -5.22 4.87
C MET A 327 -32.17 -6.51 5.64
N SER A 328 -33.29 -7.18 5.31
CA SER A 328 -33.63 -8.46 5.89
C SER A 328 -32.70 -9.55 5.42
N LEU A 329 -32.36 -9.58 4.12
CA LEU A 329 -31.38 -10.54 3.59
C LEU A 329 -30.00 -10.31 4.21
N GLU A 330 -29.54 -9.06 4.33
CA GLU A 330 -28.29 -8.74 5.02
C GLU A 330 -28.32 -9.21 6.49
N TYR A 331 -29.44 -8.97 7.19
CA TYR A 331 -29.60 -9.46 8.56
C TYR A 331 -29.50 -10.98 8.64
N ILE A 332 -30.21 -11.71 7.77
CA ILE A 332 -30.16 -13.17 7.67
C ILE A 332 -28.71 -13.63 7.42
N ASN A 333 -28.00 -12.97 6.48
CA ASN A 333 -26.61 -13.28 6.15
C ASN A 333 -25.66 -13.07 7.34
N THR A 334 -25.94 -12.09 8.21
CA THR A 334 -25.11 -11.85 9.40
C THR A 334 -25.35 -12.84 10.53
N GLN A 335 -26.56 -13.41 10.61
CA GLN A 335 -26.94 -14.34 11.69
C GLN A 335 -26.66 -15.81 11.34
N LEU A 336 -26.67 -16.16 10.06
CA LEU A 336 -26.50 -17.53 9.59
C LEU A 336 -25.13 -17.71 8.92
N PRO A 337 -24.13 -18.33 9.59
CA PRO A 337 -22.76 -18.41 9.10
C PRO A 337 -22.61 -19.26 7.83
N ASP A 338 -23.55 -20.19 7.57
CA ASP A 338 -23.56 -21.06 6.38
C ASP A 338 -24.30 -20.40 5.19
N SER A 339 -24.54 -19.08 5.23
CA SER A 339 -25.23 -18.35 4.18
C SER A 339 -24.28 -17.56 3.28
N VAL A 340 -24.65 -17.46 2.01
CA VAL A 340 -23.99 -16.60 1.02
C VAL A 340 -25.05 -15.72 0.38
N MET A 341 -24.78 -14.43 0.28
CA MET A 341 -25.68 -13.46 -0.34
C MET A 341 -25.18 -13.08 -1.73
N LEU A 342 -26.09 -13.19 -2.71
CA LEU A 342 -25.93 -12.65 -4.04
C LEU A 342 -26.59 -11.25 -4.06
N PRO A 343 -25.80 -10.16 -4.11
CA PRO A 343 -26.33 -8.81 -4.06
C PRO A 343 -27.05 -8.44 -5.37
N GLU A 344 -27.83 -7.38 -5.36
CA GLU A 344 -28.48 -6.86 -6.57
C GLU A 344 -27.47 -6.41 -7.64
N ASN A 345 -26.40 -5.75 -7.22
CA ASN A 345 -25.29 -5.33 -8.07
C ASN A 345 -24.13 -6.33 -8.00
N TYR A 346 -23.84 -7.00 -9.09
CA TYR A 346 -22.74 -7.95 -9.23
C TYR A 346 -21.93 -7.66 -10.49
N HIS A 347 -20.66 -8.05 -10.45
CA HIS A 347 -19.76 -7.89 -11.57
C HIS A 347 -19.15 -9.24 -11.95
N LEU A 348 -18.98 -9.44 -13.27
CA LEU A 348 -18.19 -10.54 -13.79
C LEU A 348 -16.72 -10.13 -13.82
N MET A 349 -15.84 -11.10 -13.56
CA MET A 349 -14.40 -10.88 -13.67
C MET A 349 -13.98 -10.92 -15.13
N ASP A 350 -12.88 -10.25 -15.46
CA ASP A 350 -12.29 -10.30 -16.81
C ASP A 350 -11.50 -11.61 -17.01
N VAL A 351 -12.24 -12.72 -16.99
CA VAL A 351 -11.77 -14.09 -17.21
C VAL A 351 -12.78 -14.84 -18.08
N SER A 352 -12.45 -16.04 -18.50
CA SER A 352 -13.39 -16.86 -19.31
C SER A 352 -14.72 -17.08 -18.59
N LYS A 353 -15.80 -17.33 -19.35
CA LYS A 353 -17.14 -17.64 -18.81
C LYS A 353 -17.09 -18.82 -17.82
N LYS A 354 -16.35 -19.87 -18.20
CA LYS A 354 -16.15 -21.05 -17.35
C LYS A 354 -15.44 -20.69 -16.03
N GLU A 355 -14.40 -19.91 -16.08
CA GLU A 355 -13.68 -19.44 -14.89
C GLU A 355 -14.54 -18.53 -14.02
N ASN A 356 -15.39 -17.69 -14.64
CA ASN A 356 -16.38 -16.88 -13.92
C ASN A 356 -17.38 -17.72 -13.13
N ILE A 357 -17.70 -18.92 -13.60
CA ILE A 357 -18.62 -19.83 -12.90
C ILE A 357 -17.88 -20.65 -11.83
N CYS A 358 -16.77 -21.29 -12.22
CA CYS A 358 -16.09 -22.29 -11.36
C CYS A 358 -15.03 -21.70 -10.44
N LEU A 359 -14.58 -20.44 -10.64
CA LEU A 359 -13.51 -19.81 -9.87
C LEU A 359 -12.26 -20.72 -9.70
N ASN A 360 -11.79 -21.28 -10.81
CA ASN A 360 -10.65 -22.22 -10.86
C ASN A 360 -10.82 -23.55 -10.09
N GLN A 361 -12.04 -23.90 -9.69
CA GLN A 361 -12.33 -25.21 -9.12
C GLN A 361 -12.67 -26.19 -10.26
N ALA A 362 -12.18 -27.42 -10.16
CA ALA A 362 -12.57 -28.50 -11.08
C ALA A 362 -13.94 -29.06 -10.65
N VAL A 363 -15.00 -28.33 -10.91
CA VAL A 363 -16.36 -28.71 -10.55
C VAL A 363 -17.14 -29.05 -11.83
N ASP A 364 -17.86 -30.15 -11.79
CA ASP A 364 -18.84 -30.49 -12.81
C ASP A 364 -20.16 -29.79 -12.46
N TYR A 365 -20.73 -29.03 -13.40
CA TYR A 365 -21.96 -28.28 -13.20
C TYR A 365 -22.93 -28.55 -14.33
N ASP A 366 -24.23 -28.55 -13.99
CA ASP A 366 -25.30 -28.74 -14.94
C ASP A 366 -25.48 -27.46 -15.79
N ASN A 367 -25.42 -27.63 -17.10
CA ASN A 367 -25.54 -26.52 -18.05
C ASN A 367 -27.00 -26.12 -18.36
N LEU A 368 -27.98 -26.68 -17.68
CA LEU A 368 -29.40 -26.63 -18.01
C LEU A 368 -29.97 -25.24 -18.27
N PHE A 369 -29.40 -24.20 -17.64
CA PHE A 369 -29.79 -22.81 -17.88
C PHE A 369 -28.63 -21.90 -18.33
N LEU A 370 -27.50 -22.51 -18.76
CA LEU A 370 -26.30 -21.80 -19.21
C LEU A 370 -25.90 -22.15 -20.66
N GLU A 371 -26.56 -23.10 -21.33
CA GLU A 371 -26.19 -23.58 -22.67
C GLU A 371 -26.07 -22.48 -23.70
N ASP A 372 -27.01 -21.53 -23.71
CA ASP A 372 -26.97 -20.36 -24.57
C ASP A 372 -25.76 -19.45 -24.31
N ILE A 373 -25.37 -19.30 -23.05
CA ILE A 373 -24.26 -18.43 -22.66
C ILE A 373 -22.90 -19.06 -23.01
N LEU A 374 -22.76 -20.36 -22.74
CA LEU A 374 -21.49 -21.07 -22.93
C LEU A 374 -21.16 -21.30 -24.41
N ASN A 375 -22.18 -21.44 -25.26
CA ASN A 375 -22.05 -21.66 -26.68
C ASN A 375 -21.85 -20.37 -27.49
N GLU A 376 -22.12 -19.20 -26.89
CA GLU A 376 -21.89 -17.92 -27.57
C GLU A 376 -20.42 -17.49 -27.49
N HIS A 377 -19.85 -17.08 -28.64
CA HIS A 377 -18.50 -16.49 -28.73
C HIS A 377 -18.42 -15.00 -28.30
N VAL A 378 -19.34 -14.56 -27.43
CA VAL A 378 -19.41 -13.18 -26.97
C VAL A 378 -18.59 -13.02 -25.69
N GLY A 379 -17.79 -11.96 -25.59
CA GLY A 379 -17.05 -11.63 -24.36
C GLY A 379 -17.98 -11.29 -23.19
N ASN A 380 -17.46 -11.33 -21.98
CA ASN A 380 -18.22 -11.07 -20.74
C ASN A 380 -18.91 -9.69 -20.72
N ASP A 381 -18.31 -8.69 -21.36
CA ASP A 381 -18.82 -7.31 -21.39
C ASP A 381 -20.11 -7.13 -22.21
N ASN A 382 -20.45 -8.11 -23.06
CA ASN A 382 -21.61 -8.05 -23.95
C ASN A 382 -22.76 -8.95 -23.50
N LEU A 383 -22.69 -9.53 -22.29
CA LEU A 383 -23.77 -10.36 -21.77
C LEU A 383 -24.93 -9.50 -21.26
N SER A 384 -26.16 -9.94 -21.53
CA SER A 384 -27.36 -9.32 -20.96
C SER A 384 -27.39 -9.47 -19.44
N GLY A 385 -28.11 -8.59 -18.72
CA GLY A 385 -28.25 -8.68 -17.27
C GLY A 385 -28.77 -10.03 -16.79
N GLY A 386 -29.71 -10.66 -17.53
CA GLY A 386 -30.20 -11.99 -17.23
C GLY A 386 -29.16 -13.08 -17.45
N GLN A 387 -28.28 -12.95 -18.44
CA GLN A 387 -27.16 -13.88 -18.68
C GLN A 387 -26.11 -13.76 -17.57
N GLN A 388 -25.75 -12.55 -17.20
CA GLN A 388 -24.82 -12.29 -16.09
C GLN A 388 -25.36 -12.86 -14.77
N PHE A 389 -26.65 -12.61 -14.46
CA PHE A 389 -27.30 -13.15 -13.28
C PHE A 389 -27.20 -14.69 -13.21
N ARG A 390 -27.51 -15.38 -14.31
CA ARG A 390 -27.44 -16.84 -14.37
C ARG A 390 -26.04 -17.39 -14.07
N MET A 391 -25.00 -16.73 -14.59
CA MET A 391 -23.61 -17.11 -14.33
C MET A 391 -23.26 -16.93 -12.87
N VAL A 392 -23.60 -15.77 -12.28
CA VAL A 392 -23.31 -15.49 -10.88
C VAL A 392 -24.14 -16.37 -9.95
N LEU A 393 -25.40 -16.68 -10.31
CA LEU A 393 -26.23 -17.61 -9.57
C LEU A 393 -25.58 -19.01 -9.55
N MET A 394 -25.11 -19.54 -10.69
CA MET A 394 -24.43 -20.83 -10.72
C MET A 394 -23.16 -20.81 -9.89
N ARG A 395 -22.34 -19.76 -9.97
CA ARG A 395 -21.16 -19.56 -9.10
C ARG A 395 -21.54 -19.68 -7.62
N THR A 396 -22.63 -19.04 -7.22
CA THR A 396 -23.10 -19.06 -5.83
C THR A 396 -23.61 -20.46 -5.42
N LEU A 397 -24.29 -21.16 -6.33
CA LEU A 397 -24.76 -22.53 -6.10
C LEU A 397 -23.64 -23.55 -5.95
N LEU A 398 -22.48 -23.31 -6.57
CA LEU A 398 -21.30 -24.15 -6.45
C LEU A 398 -20.51 -23.94 -5.14
N THR A 399 -20.86 -22.96 -4.34
CA THR A 399 -20.26 -22.79 -3.01
C THR A 399 -20.76 -23.88 -2.04
N ASP A 400 -20.01 -24.12 -0.96
CA ASP A 400 -20.40 -25.05 0.11
C ASP A 400 -21.52 -24.51 1.01
N ALA A 401 -21.98 -23.27 0.76
CA ALA A 401 -23.04 -22.65 1.54
C ALA A 401 -24.36 -23.45 1.45
N LYS A 402 -25.02 -23.63 2.59
CA LYS A 402 -26.32 -24.32 2.69
C LYS A 402 -27.49 -23.38 2.44
N ILE A 403 -27.27 -22.08 2.62
CA ILE A 403 -28.30 -21.06 2.51
C ILE A 403 -27.83 -20.02 1.48
N ILE A 404 -28.66 -19.78 0.48
CA ILE A 404 -28.39 -18.80 -0.58
C ILE A 404 -29.43 -17.71 -0.52
N LEU A 405 -28.95 -16.48 -0.39
CA LEU A 405 -29.76 -15.28 -0.32
C LEU A 405 -29.63 -14.51 -1.64
N ILE A 406 -30.76 -14.14 -2.26
CA ILE A 406 -30.77 -13.51 -3.59
C ILE A 406 -31.61 -12.23 -3.53
N ASP A 407 -31.00 -11.09 -3.80
CA ASP A 407 -31.69 -9.81 -3.77
C ASP A 407 -32.17 -9.41 -5.17
N ASN A 408 -33.48 -9.40 -5.38
CA ASN A 408 -34.23 -8.84 -6.51
C ASN A 408 -33.76 -9.17 -7.96
N ASN A 409 -33.03 -10.26 -8.18
CA ASN A 409 -32.38 -10.52 -9.46
C ASN A 409 -33.22 -11.35 -10.47
N PHE A 410 -34.29 -12.02 -10.03
CA PHE A 410 -35.11 -12.85 -10.92
C PHE A 410 -35.94 -12.07 -11.94
N MET A 411 -36.06 -10.75 -11.77
CA MET A 411 -36.78 -9.87 -12.69
C MET A 411 -36.08 -9.74 -14.07
N SER A 412 -34.78 -9.98 -14.12
CA SER A 412 -33.98 -9.91 -15.35
C SER A 412 -34.10 -11.17 -16.23
N VAL A 413 -34.82 -12.20 -15.78
CA VAL A 413 -34.96 -13.51 -16.43
C VAL A 413 -36.40 -13.70 -16.93
N ASP A 414 -36.55 -14.20 -18.15
CA ASP A 414 -37.89 -14.53 -18.69
C ASP A 414 -38.59 -15.62 -17.89
N SER A 415 -39.95 -15.67 -17.98
CA SER A 415 -40.75 -16.56 -17.12
C SER A 415 -40.45 -18.06 -17.35
N LYS A 416 -40.26 -18.50 -18.60
CA LYS A 416 -39.98 -19.91 -18.88
C LYS A 416 -38.61 -20.36 -18.34
N LEU A 417 -37.64 -19.50 -18.45
CA LEU A 417 -36.28 -19.79 -17.95
C LEU A 417 -36.25 -19.70 -16.43
N ARG A 418 -37.02 -18.80 -15.83
CA ARG A 418 -37.17 -18.68 -14.37
C ARG A 418 -37.81 -19.93 -13.76
N GLU A 419 -38.82 -20.52 -14.40
CA GLU A 419 -39.38 -21.83 -13.98
C GLU A 419 -38.33 -22.94 -13.96
N LYS A 420 -37.51 -23.05 -15.00
CA LYS A 420 -36.39 -23.99 -15.06
C LYS A 420 -35.38 -23.76 -13.94
N ILE A 421 -35.05 -22.52 -13.64
CA ILE A 421 -34.16 -22.18 -12.54
C ILE A 421 -34.78 -22.60 -11.20
N PHE A 422 -36.07 -22.33 -10.97
CA PHE A 422 -36.74 -22.73 -9.73
C PHE A 422 -36.81 -24.27 -9.56
N GLU A 423 -37.03 -25.01 -10.66
CA GLU A 423 -36.95 -26.48 -10.61
C GLU A 423 -35.53 -26.97 -10.23
N TYR A 424 -34.50 -26.33 -10.77
CA TYR A 424 -33.12 -26.65 -10.43
C TYR A 424 -32.82 -26.32 -8.97
N LEU A 425 -33.25 -25.16 -8.48
CA LEU A 425 -33.08 -24.72 -7.09
C LEU A 425 -33.78 -25.68 -6.11
N LYS A 426 -34.97 -26.17 -6.43
CA LYS A 426 -35.69 -27.20 -5.63
C LYS A 426 -34.87 -28.48 -5.52
N LYS A 427 -34.22 -28.91 -6.61
CA LYS A 427 -33.41 -30.15 -6.66
C LYS A 427 -32.06 -29.98 -5.96
N SER A 428 -31.57 -28.78 -5.76
CA SER A 428 -30.26 -28.51 -5.15
C SER A 428 -30.18 -28.92 -3.66
N GLY A 429 -31.32 -29.07 -2.99
CA GLY A 429 -31.39 -29.36 -1.55
C GLY A 429 -30.90 -28.20 -0.65
N LYS A 430 -30.61 -27.02 -1.21
CA LYS A 430 -30.21 -25.84 -0.47
C LYS A 430 -31.43 -25.01 -0.05
N THR A 431 -31.28 -24.26 1.03
CA THR A 431 -32.28 -23.25 1.42
C THR A 431 -32.07 -22.02 0.60
N ILE A 432 -33.06 -21.59 -0.17
CA ILE A 432 -33.00 -20.38 -0.99
C ILE A 432 -33.91 -19.32 -0.38
N VAL A 433 -33.44 -18.13 -0.20
CA VAL A 433 -34.24 -16.99 0.24
C VAL A 433 -34.05 -15.87 -0.78
N PHE A 434 -35.11 -15.46 -1.46
CA PHE A 434 -35.01 -14.37 -2.42
C PHE A 434 -36.08 -13.29 -2.19
N THR A 435 -35.83 -12.09 -2.72
CA THR A 435 -36.76 -10.97 -2.60
C THR A 435 -37.55 -10.76 -3.90
N ASP A 436 -38.84 -10.43 -3.79
CA ASP A 436 -39.64 -9.87 -4.89
C ASP A 436 -40.51 -8.71 -4.36
N HIS A 437 -40.92 -7.85 -5.27
CA HIS A 437 -41.81 -6.71 -4.96
C HIS A 437 -43.28 -7.12 -4.88
N LEU A 438 -43.66 -8.17 -5.62
CA LEU A 438 -45.01 -8.62 -5.76
C LEU A 438 -45.10 -10.15 -5.59
N TYR A 439 -46.17 -10.58 -4.92
CA TYR A 439 -46.52 -12.00 -4.93
C TYR A 439 -46.93 -12.44 -6.35
N ARG A 440 -46.38 -13.55 -6.83
CA ARG A 440 -46.71 -14.14 -8.14
C ARG A 440 -47.33 -15.51 -7.98
N ASN A 441 -48.12 -15.90 -8.97
CA ASN A 441 -48.73 -17.24 -9.00
C ASN A 441 -47.70 -18.38 -9.01
N GLU A 442 -46.51 -18.11 -9.49
CA GLU A 442 -45.35 -19.06 -9.49
C GLU A 442 -44.87 -19.40 -8.07
N TYR A 443 -45.22 -18.58 -7.05
CA TYR A 443 -44.75 -18.74 -5.67
C TYR A 443 -45.73 -19.53 -4.78
N LYS A 444 -46.77 -20.13 -5.34
CA LYS A 444 -47.79 -20.92 -4.58
C LYS A 444 -47.17 -22.08 -3.82
N GLU A 445 -46.05 -22.61 -4.31
CA GLU A 445 -45.34 -23.75 -3.70
C GLU A 445 -44.16 -23.34 -2.82
N PHE A 446 -43.93 -22.03 -2.63
CA PHE A 446 -42.82 -21.49 -1.84
C PHE A 446 -43.32 -21.01 -0.49
N SER A 447 -42.41 -20.98 0.48
CA SER A 447 -42.68 -20.32 1.76
C SER A 447 -42.65 -18.81 1.56
N VAL A 448 -43.80 -18.14 1.79
CA VAL A 448 -43.95 -16.71 1.58
C VAL A 448 -43.84 -15.97 2.91
N ILE A 449 -42.87 -15.04 2.97
CA ILE A 449 -42.61 -14.22 4.15
C ILE A 449 -42.90 -12.76 3.79
N GLU A 450 -43.90 -12.16 4.39
CA GLU A 450 -44.23 -10.73 4.23
C GLU A 450 -43.31 -9.86 5.09
N VAL A 451 -42.74 -8.80 4.48
CA VAL A 451 -41.79 -7.86 5.09
C VAL A 451 -42.28 -6.44 5.00
#